data_163c59b0278972d49a34faeb520610d8
#
_entry.id   163c59b0278972d49a34faeb520610d8
#
_cell.length_a   1.000
_cell.length_b   1.000
_cell.length_c   1.000
_cell.angle_alpha   90.00
_cell.angle_beta   90.00
_cell.angle_gamma   90.00
#
_symmetry.space_group_name_H-M   'P 1'
#
loop_
_entity.id
_entity.type
_entity.pdbx_description
1 polymer ?
#
loop_
_entity_poly.entity_id
_entity_poly.type
_entity_poly.pdbx_seq_one_letter_code
_entity_poly.pdbx_strand_id
1 'polypeptide(L)'
;MKPIYLTLLIACISFSSFAGDILILKNELVYEGKIARIKNCELVFKIKGEKYVIPASDIYSVEFENPEDKVYSNYMKLAANDPNKCLSGSLDAENFHGKKGGHFVLGVLFGPFAMIGTALANPTPERGRHTLLKSQNNDQFNDLEYLTCYKRKARGQLILAEALGWGAWIVFVLAASGGQ
;
A
#
# COMPACT_ATOMS: atom_id res chain seq x y z
N MET A 1 -28.67 14.19 23.98
CA MET A 1 -28.60 13.10 22.98
C MET A 1 -27.61 12.06 23.47
N LYS A 2 -27.92 10.79 23.31
CA LYS A 2 -27.41 9.69 24.14
C LYS A 2 -25.98 9.25 23.78
N PRO A 3 -25.16 8.80 24.77
CA PRO A 3 -23.75 8.38 24.58
C PRO A 3 -23.54 7.18 23.66
N ILE A 4 -24.63 6.62 23.12
CA ILE A 4 -24.64 5.45 22.23
C ILE A 4 -23.88 5.74 20.91
N TYR A 5 -23.94 6.96 20.38
CA TYR A 5 -23.24 7.31 19.13
C TYR A 5 -21.73 7.42 19.31
N LEU A 6 -21.27 7.85 20.48
CA LEU A 6 -19.83 7.95 20.77
C LEU A 6 -19.20 6.56 20.93
N THR A 7 -19.91 5.62 21.55
CA THR A 7 -19.45 4.22 21.68
C THR A 7 -19.43 3.49 20.33
N LEU A 8 -20.38 3.77 19.45
CA LEU A 8 -20.39 3.17 18.10
C LEU A 8 -19.25 3.73 17.24
N LEU A 9 -18.90 5.01 17.37
CA LEU A 9 -17.79 5.63 16.67
C LEU A 9 -16.44 5.05 17.11
N ILE A 10 -16.25 4.85 18.42
CA ILE A 10 -15.03 4.26 18.96
C ILE A 10 -14.87 2.80 18.53
N ALA A 11 -15.96 2.04 18.42
CA ALA A 11 -15.93 0.66 17.91
C ALA A 11 -15.54 0.57 16.43
N CYS A 12 -15.84 1.59 15.60
CA CYS A 12 -15.42 1.63 14.19
C CYS A 12 -13.95 2.02 14.00
N ILE A 13 -13.30 2.61 15.00
CA ILE A 13 -11.89 3.03 14.92
C ILE A 13 -10.93 1.89 15.31
N SER A 14 -11.46 0.80 15.86
CA SER A 14 -10.69 -0.42 16.14
C SER A 14 -10.35 -1.20 14.84
N PHE A 15 -10.03 -0.50 13.74
CA PHE A 15 -9.32 -1.11 12.66
C PHE A 15 -7.93 -1.46 13.19
N SER A 16 -7.73 -2.74 13.42
CA SER A 16 -6.44 -3.32 13.71
C SER A 16 -5.40 -2.65 12.82
N SER A 17 -4.61 -1.76 13.41
CA SER A 17 -3.36 -1.37 12.80
C SER A 17 -2.57 -2.68 12.69
N PHE A 18 -2.44 -3.19 11.47
CA PHE A 18 -1.53 -4.29 11.21
C PHE A 18 -0.15 -3.81 11.61
N ALA A 19 0.26 -4.19 12.81
CA ALA A 19 1.55 -3.83 13.38
C ALA A 19 2.60 -4.82 12.89
N GLY A 20 2.91 -4.80 11.60
CA GLY A 20 3.90 -5.69 11.03
C GLY A 20 4.03 -5.58 9.51
N ASP A 21 5.17 -6.07 9.01
CA ASP A 21 5.39 -6.20 7.58
C ASP A 21 4.49 -7.31 7.02
N ILE A 22 3.97 -7.12 5.81
CA ILE A 22 3.14 -8.11 5.12
C ILE A 22 3.93 -8.69 3.96
N LEU A 23 3.96 -10.01 3.90
CA LEU A 23 4.58 -10.77 2.82
C LEU A 23 3.50 -11.55 2.07
N ILE A 24 3.39 -11.33 0.78
CA ILE A 24 2.48 -12.06 -0.10
C ILE A 24 3.31 -12.95 -1.02
N LEU A 25 3.03 -14.25 -1.02
CA LEU A 25 3.67 -15.20 -1.91
C LEU A 25 2.91 -15.35 -3.23
N LYS A 26 3.57 -15.90 -4.25
CA LYS A 26 2.96 -16.17 -5.57
C LYS A 26 1.82 -17.18 -5.52
N ASN A 27 1.79 -18.04 -4.52
CA ASN A 27 0.68 -18.97 -4.24
C ASN A 27 -0.48 -18.33 -3.45
N GLU A 28 -0.52 -17.00 -3.39
CA GLU A 28 -1.55 -16.19 -2.71
C GLU A 28 -1.55 -16.28 -1.18
N LEU A 29 -0.62 -17.00 -0.56
CA LEU A 29 -0.48 -17.02 0.89
C LEU A 29 0.03 -15.67 1.39
N VAL A 30 -0.63 -15.15 2.43
CA VAL A 30 -0.31 -13.89 3.08
C VAL A 30 0.22 -14.18 4.48
N TYR A 31 1.40 -13.64 4.76
CA TYR A 31 2.03 -13.74 6.07
C TYR A 31 2.22 -12.36 6.67
N GLU A 32 1.87 -12.24 7.94
CA GLU A 32 2.12 -11.06 8.77
C GLU A 32 3.24 -11.36 9.75
N GLY A 33 4.20 -10.43 9.85
CA GLY A 33 5.35 -10.62 10.72
C GLY A 33 6.35 -9.49 10.56
N LYS A 34 7.65 -9.81 10.63
CA LYS A 34 8.71 -8.83 10.45
C LYS A 34 9.78 -9.30 9.48
N ILE A 35 10.13 -8.44 8.54
CA ILE A 35 11.24 -8.68 7.63
C ILE A 35 12.54 -8.44 8.41
N ALA A 36 13.28 -9.52 8.68
CA ALA A 36 14.50 -9.44 9.45
C ALA A 36 15.72 -9.11 8.59
N ARG A 37 15.73 -9.58 7.33
CA ARG A 37 16.85 -9.40 6.42
C ARG A 37 16.43 -9.68 4.97
N ILE A 38 17.00 -8.94 4.04
CA ILE A 38 16.87 -9.17 2.60
C ILE A 38 18.25 -9.41 2.02
N LYS A 39 18.36 -10.43 1.18
CA LYS A 39 19.52 -10.76 0.36
C LYS A 39 19.07 -10.85 -1.10
N ASN A 40 20.02 -10.92 -2.03
CA ASN A 40 19.73 -10.89 -3.47
C ASN A 40 18.72 -11.94 -3.96
N CYS A 41 18.69 -13.12 -3.34
CA CYS A 41 17.83 -14.22 -3.79
C CYS A 41 16.92 -14.76 -2.69
N GLU A 42 16.94 -14.20 -1.50
CA GLU A 42 16.17 -14.69 -0.37
C GLU A 42 15.78 -13.59 0.62
N LEU A 43 14.62 -13.76 1.25
CA LEU A 43 14.10 -12.91 2.29
C LEU A 43 13.98 -13.72 3.58
N VAL A 44 14.50 -13.17 4.69
CA VAL A 44 14.34 -13.77 6.02
C VAL A 44 13.17 -13.06 6.70
N PHE A 45 12.07 -13.78 6.89
CA PHE A 45 10.85 -13.31 7.52
C PHE A 45 10.69 -13.93 8.92
N LYS A 46 10.26 -13.14 9.89
CA LYS A 46 9.98 -13.59 11.24
C LYS A 46 8.48 -13.63 11.51
N ILE A 47 7.97 -14.79 11.89
CA ILE A 47 6.60 -15.00 12.35
C ILE A 47 6.65 -15.51 13.77
N LYS A 48 6.05 -14.82 14.72
CA LYS A 48 6.01 -15.22 16.14
C LYS A 48 7.39 -15.57 16.75
N GLY A 49 8.45 -14.91 16.26
CA GLY A 49 9.82 -15.11 16.75
C GLY A 49 10.64 -16.12 15.95
N GLU A 50 10.04 -17.01 15.19
CA GLU A 50 10.70 -17.97 14.32
C GLU A 50 11.12 -17.31 12.98
N LYS A 51 12.25 -17.76 12.43
CA LYS A 51 12.80 -17.24 11.16
C LYS A 51 12.54 -18.21 10.03
N TYR A 52 11.93 -17.70 8.99
CA TYR A 52 11.70 -18.41 7.73
C TYR A 52 12.54 -17.77 6.62
N VAL A 53 13.23 -18.60 5.85
CA VAL A 53 13.98 -18.15 4.68
C VAL A 53 13.13 -18.43 3.46
N ILE A 54 12.75 -17.40 2.75
CA ILE A 54 11.83 -17.46 1.61
C ILE A 54 12.59 -17.03 0.36
N PRO A 55 12.64 -17.86 -0.68
CA PRO A 55 13.25 -17.50 -1.94
C PRO A 55 12.55 -16.27 -2.57
N ALA A 56 13.31 -15.37 -3.17
CA ALA A 56 12.75 -14.20 -3.85
C ALA A 56 11.83 -14.60 -5.00
N SER A 57 12.08 -15.74 -5.66
CA SER A 57 11.23 -16.30 -6.71
C SER A 57 9.78 -16.57 -6.27
N ASP A 58 9.56 -16.84 -4.98
CA ASP A 58 8.25 -17.21 -4.44
C ASP A 58 7.47 -15.99 -3.93
N ILE A 59 8.12 -14.83 -3.87
CA ILE A 59 7.54 -13.60 -3.35
C ILE A 59 6.75 -12.91 -4.48
N TYR A 60 5.50 -12.58 -4.18
CA TYR A 60 4.65 -11.77 -5.04
C TYR A 60 4.77 -10.28 -4.71
N SER A 61 4.63 -9.92 -3.43
CA SER A 61 4.82 -8.55 -2.96
C SER A 61 5.21 -8.50 -1.49
N VAL A 62 5.81 -7.39 -1.11
CA VAL A 62 6.21 -7.09 0.26
C VAL A 62 5.67 -5.71 0.62
N GLU A 63 5.01 -5.60 1.77
CA GLU A 63 4.56 -4.34 2.33
C GLU A 63 5.26 -4.11 3.67
N PHE A 64 5.93 -2.98 3.79
CA PHE A 64 6.65 -2.60 5.01
C PHE A 64 5.79 -1.72 5.90
N GLU A 65 5.76 -2.03 7.20
CA GLU A 65 5.12 -1.18 8.20
C GLU A 65 5.82 0.19 8.29
N ASN A 66 7.14 0.18 8.32
CA ASN A 66 7.94 1.40 8.45
C ASN A 66 8.89 1.61 7.26
N PRO A 67 8.63 2.62 6.41
CA PRO A 67 9.48 2.94 5.27
C PRO A 67 10.84 3.56 5.66
N GLU A 68 11.04 3.94 6.91
CA GLU A 68 12.33 4.48 7.40
C GLU A 68 13.27 3.39 7.93
N ASP A 69 12.82 2.14 7.99
CA ASP A 69 13.64 1.02 8.43
C ASP A 69 14.85 0.82 7.46
N LYS A 70 16.01 0.46 8.04
CA LYS A 70 17.20 0.10 7.26
C LYS A 70 16.95 -1.11 6.35
N VAL A 71 16.07 -2.02 6.75
CA VAL A 71 15.69 -3.18 5.94
C VAL A 71 14.95 -2.74 4.69
N TYR A 72 14.03 -1.76 4.82
CA TYR A 72 13.34 -1.15 3.69
C TYR A 72 14.32 -0.47 2.72
N SER A 73 15.27 0.32 3.24
CA SER A 73 16.28 0.98 2.40
C SER A 73 17.15 -0.03 1.65
N ASN A 74 17.53 -1.15 2.28
CA ASN A 74 18.27 -2.23 1.62
C ASN A 74 17.42 -2.95 0.58
N TYR A 75 16.15 -3.19 0.87
CA TYR A 75 15.19 -3.77 -0.08
C TYR A 75 15.08 -2.91 -1.34
N MET A 76 14.94 -1.61 -1.19
CA MET A 76 14.88 -0.67 -2.32
C MET A 76 16.11 -0.74 -3.22
N LYS A 77 17.31 -0.88 -2.62
CA LYS A 77 18.56 -1.01 -3.37
C LYS A 77 18.64 -2.33 -4.13
N LEU A 78 18.17 -3.42 -3.53
CA LEU A 78 18.17 -4.75 -4.14
C LEU A 78 17.11 -4.86 -5.22
N ALA A 79 15.91 -4.34 -4.98
CA ALA A 79 14.81 -4.39 -5.92
C ALA A 79 15.09 -3.63 -7.22
N ALA A 80 15.91 -2.60 -7.17
CA ALA A 80 16.37 -1.90 -8.37
C ALA A 80 17.16 -2.80 -9.33
N ASN A 81 17.71 -3.93 -8.84
CA ASN A 81 18.51 -4.87 -9.60
C ASN A 81 17.88 -6.27 -9.71
N ASP A 82 16.67 -6.47 -9.19
CA ASP A 82 16.02 -7.77 -9.16
C ASP A 82 15.22 -8.01 -10.45
N PRO A 83 15.36 -9.19 -11.08
CA PRO A 83 14.51 -9.60 -12.19
C PRO A 83 13.03 -9.83 -11.83
N ASN A 84 12.66 -9.73 -10.55
CA ASN A 84 11.29 -9.87 -10.10
C ASN A 84 10.45 -8.63 -10.48
N LYS A 85 9.87 -8.71 -11.66
CA LYS A 85 9.11 -7.62 -12.29
C LYS A 85 7.88 -7.19 -11.47
N CYS A 86 7.24 -8.13 -10.80
CA CYS A 86 6.11 -7.81 -9.92
C CYS A 86 6.55 -6.94 -8.74
N LEU A 87 7.68 -7.28 -8.13
CA LEU A 87 8.23 -6.53 -7.02
C LEU A 87 8.61 -5.11 -7.46
N SER A 88 9.33 -5.00 -8.58
CA SER A 88 9.70 -3.70 -9.18
C SER A 88 8.48 -2.84 -9.47
N GLY A 89 7.42 -3.43 -10.05
CA GLY A 89 6.17 -2.74 -10.33
C GLY A 89 5.46 -2.23 -9.08
N SER A 90 5.42 -3.04 -8.03
CA SER A 90 4.81 -2.64 -6.75
C SER A 90 5.57 -1.50 -6.08
N LEU A 91 6.90 -1.54 -6.08
CA LEU A 91 7.74 -0.49 -5.51
C LEU A 91 7.64 0.82 -6.28
N ASP A 92 7.66 0.76 -7.59
CA ASP A 92 7.51 1.95 -8.43
C ASP A 92 6.14 2.61 -8.20
N ALA A 93 5.09 1.82 -8.05
CA ALA A 93 3.77 2.33 -7.71
C ALA A 93 3.76 3.01 -6.34
N GLU A 94 4.39 2.40 -5.34
CA GLU A 94 4.43 2.91 -3.98
C GLU A 94 5.15 4.26 -3.87
N ASN A 95 6.31 4.36 -4.51
CA ASN A 95 7.20 5.49 -4.36
C ASN A 95 6.94 6.61 -5.37
N PHE A 96 6.51 6.27 -6.59
CA PHE A 96 6.51 7.21 -7.70
C PHE A 96 5.14 7.49 -8.31
N HIS A 97 4.11 6.65 -8.07
CA HIS A 97 2.79 6.91 -8.65
C HIS A 97 2.22 8.24 -8.17
N GLY A 98 2.34 8.56 -6.89
CA GLY A 98 1.89 9.82 -6.31
C GLY A 98 0.37 9.97 -6.32
N LYS A 99 -0.13 11.21 -6.49
CA LYS A 99 -1.56 11.59 -6.57
C LYS A 99 -2.40 11.34 -5.32
N LYS A 100 -1.82 10.84 -4.23
CA LYS A 100 -2.52 10.54 -2.97
C LYS A 100 -3.29 11.76 -2.43
N GLY A 101 -2.69 12.97 -2.49
CA GLY A 101 -3.35 14.20 -2.03
C GLY A 101 -4.62 14.55 -2.80
N GLY A 102 -4.62 14.39 -4.13
CA GLY A 102 -5.81 14.60 -4.94
C GLY A 102 -6.91 13.60 -4.62
N HIS A 103 -6.56 12.33 -4.45
CA HIS A 103 -7.51 11.29 -4.06
C HIS A 103 -8.04 11.46 -2.64
N PHE A 104 -7.23 11.98 -1.71
CA PHE A 104 -7.73 12.37 -0.40
C PHE A 104 -8.85 13.41 -0.50
N VAL A 105 -8.65 14.46 -1.31
CA VAL A 105 -9.69 15.49 -1.54
C VAL A 105 -10.92 14.89 -2.21
N LEU A 106 -10.75 13.99 -3.19
CA LEU A 106 -11.87 13.27 -3.79
C LEU A 106 -12.65 12.45 -2.76
N GLY A 107 -11.97 11.82 -1.81
CA GLY A 107 -12.60 11.11 -0.69
C GLY A 107 -13.43 12.03 0.20
N VAL A 108 -12.93 13.24 0.50
CA VAL A 108 -13.67 14.25 1.27
C VAL A 108 -14.95 14.69 0.54
N LEU A 109 -14.87 14.91 -0.79
CA LEU A 109 -15.96 15.46 -1.57
C LEU A 109 -17.02 14.42 -1.99
N PHE A 110 -16.58 13.23 -2.37
CA PHE A 110 -17.43 12.21 -2.98
C PHE A 110 -17.56 10.92 -2.13
N GLY A 111 -16.80 10.79 -1.06
CA GLY A 111 -16.88 9.67 -0.14
C GLY A 111 -16.71 8.30 -0.84
N PRO A 112 -17.61 7.33 -0.56
CA PRO A 112 -17.54 5.97 -1.13
C PRO A 112 -17.60 5.94 -2.66
N PHE A 113 -18.23 6.93 -3.30
CA PHE A 113 -18.32 6.98 -4.77
C PHE A 113 -16.95 7.21 -5.41
N ALA A 114 -16.07 7.99 -4.78
CA ALA A 114 -14.70 8.14 -5.23
C ALA A 114 -13.97 6.79 -5.22
N MET A 115 -14.09 6.03 -4.13
CA MET A 115 -13.46 4.71 -3.98
C MET A 115 -13.93 3.71 -5.05
N ILE A 116 -15.22 3.69 -5.37
CA ILE A 116 -15.77 2.85 -6.44
C ILE A 116 -15.17 3.26 -7.79
N GLY A 117 -15.13 4.56 -8.08
CA GLY A 117 -14.52 5.08 -9.32
C GLY A 117 -13.05 4.68 -9.45
N THR A 118 -12.28 4.81 -8.36
CA THR A 118 -10.86 4.42 -8.33
C THR A 118 -10.66 2.91 -8.41
N ALA A 119 -11.57 2.10 -7.85
CA ALA A 119 -11.53 0.64 -7.97
C ALA A 119 -11.66 0.17 -9.43
N LEU A 120 -12.43 0.89 -10.24
CA LEU A 120 -12.59 0.65 -11.67
C LEU A 120 -11.48 1.28 -12.52
N ALA A 121 -10.72 2.21 -11.97
CA ALA A 121 -9.64 2.89 -12.69
C ALA A 121 -8.49 1.92 -13.01
N ASN A 122 -7.75 2.26 -14.06
CA ASN A 122 -6.59 1.50 -14.52
C ASN A 122 -5.33 2.38 -14.45
N PRO A 123 -4.73 2.52 -13.25
CA PRO A 123 -3.51 3.31 -13.09
C PRO A 123 -2.36 2.65 -13.85
N THR A 124 -1.62 3.43 -14.62
CA THR A 124 -0.44 2.97 -15.37
C THR A 124 0.80 3.75 -14.95
N PRO A 125 2.02 3.22 -15.17
CA PRO A 125 3.26 3.92 -14.86
C PRO A 125 3.36 5.28 -15.54
N GLU A 126 2.94 5.40 -16.79
CA GLU A 126 2.97 6.63 -17.59
C GLU A 126 2.07 7.72 -17.00
N ARG A 127 0.99 7.33 -16.34
CA ARG A 127 0.06 8.23 -15.66
C ARG A 127 0.46 8.57 -14.23
N GLY A 128 1.49 7.92 -13.70
CA GLY A 128 2.05 8.24 -12.40
C GLY A 128 2.72 9.62 -12.40
N ARG A 129 2.69 10.31 -11.25
CA ARG A 129 3.22 11.69 -11.15
C ARG A 129 4.73 11.75 -11.41
N HIS A 130 5.45 10.76 -10.94
CA HIS A 130 6.92 10.74 -10.99
C HIS A 130 7.49 9.44 -11.55
N THR A 131 6.67 8.45 -11.90
CA THR A 131 7.13 7.13 -12.28
C THR A 131 8.02 7.18 -13.51
N LEU A 132 7.61 7.89 -14.56
CA LEU A 132 8.41 8.04 -15.78
C LEU A 132 9.80 8.66 -15.56
N LEU A 133 9.90 9.55 -14.56
CA LEU A 133 11.13 10.31 -14.33
C LEU A 133 12.08 9.63 -13.34
N LYS A 134 11.53 8.83 -12.41
CA LYS A 134 12.28 8.31 -11.26
C LYS A 134 12.43 6.81 -11.25
N SER A 135 11.60 6.08 -12.00
CA SER A 135 11.75 4.63 -12.11
C SER A 135 12.99 4.28 -12.94
N GLN A 136 13.69 3.27 -12.47
CA GLN A 136 14.79 2.65 -13.20
C GLN A 136 14.33 1.45 -14.08
N ASN A 137 13.03 1.14 -14.04
CA ASN A 137 12.41 -0.03 -14.68
C ASN A 137 11.58 0.36 -15.92
N ASN A 138 11.96 1.43 -16.63
CA ASN A 138 11.20 1.94 -17.77
C ASN A 138 11.05 0.91 -18.91
N ASP A 139 12.00 0.00 -19.04
CA ASP A 139 11.97 -1.11 -19.97
C ASP A 139 10.89 -2.17 -19.65
N GLN A 140 10.45 -2.22 -18.37
CA GLN A 140 9.45 -3.16 -17.90
C GLN A 140 8.03 -2.60 -17.96
N PHE A 141 7.82 -1.34 -18.32
CA PHE A 141 6.50 -0.70 -18.31
C PHE A 141 5.46 -1.38 -19.21
N ASN A 142 5.88 -2.13 -20.20
CA ASN A 142 5.02 -2.94 -21.07
C ASN A 142 4.92 -4.41 -20.66
N ASP A 143 5.63 -4.82 -19.61
CA ASP A 143 5.59 -6.19 -19.11
C ASP A 143 4.32 -6.42 -18.31
N LEU A 144 3.63 -7.53 -18.57
CA LEU A 144 2.32 -7.83 -17.96
C LEU A 144 2.44 -8.08 -16.46
N GLU A 145 3.51 -8.74 -16.01
CA GLU A 145 3.73 -9.03 -14.58
C GLU A 145 3.99 -7.73 -13.82
N TYR A 146 4.90 -6.90 -14.31
CA TYR A 146 5.18 -5.58 -13.76
C TYR A 146 3.91 -4.72 -13.68
N LEU A 147 3.18 -4.60 -14.79
CA LEU A 147 1.97 -3.77 -14.87
C LEU A 147 0.87 -4.24 -13.93
N THR A 148 0.66 -5.53 -13.80
CA THR A 148 -0.39 -6.09 -12.93
C THR A 148 -0.13 -5.70 -11.48
N CYS A 149 1.11 -5.86 -11.02
CA CYS A 149 1.49 -5.54 -9.65
C CYS A 149 1.52 -4.03 -9.41
N TYR A 150 2.03 -3.26 -10.38
CA TYR A 150 1.97 -1.79 -10.34
C TYR A 150 0.54 -1.28 -10.17
N LYS A 151 -0.38 -1.74 -11.02
CA LYS A 151 -1.80 -1.32 -11.02
C LYS A 151 -2.48 -1.67 -9.70
N ARG A 152 -2.24 -2.88 -9.18
CA ARG A 152 -2.81 -3.33 -7.91
C ARG A 152 -2.34 -2.44 -6.76
N LYS A 153 -1.04 -2.19 -6.65
CA LYS A 153 -0.47 -1.36 -5.58
C LYS A 153 -0.90 0.09 -5.69
N ALA A 154 -0.80 0.69 -6.88
CA ALA A 154 -1.22 2.08 -7.12
C ALA A 154 -2.70 2.28 -6.75
N ARG A 155 -3.59 1.38 -7.22
CA ARG A 155 -5.01 1.43 -6.93
C ARG A 155 -5.30 1.34 -5.44
N GLY A 156 -4.68 0.41 -4.73
CA GLY A 156 -4.84 0.25 -3.28
C GLY A 156 -4.49 1.52 -2.51
N GLN A 157 -3.38 2.18 -2.87
CA GLN A 157 -2.95 3.43 -2.24
C GLN A 157 -3.90 4.60 -2.50
N LEU A 158 -4.46 4.69 -3.70
CA LEU A 158 -5.40 5.75 -4.05
C LEU A 158 -6.74 5.57 -3.31
N ILE A 159 -7.26 4.33 -3.25
CA ILE A 159 -8.47 4.00 -2.48
C ILE A 159 -8.26 4.28 -0.99
N LEU A 160 -7.10 3.93 -0.44
CA LEU A 160 -6.79 4.23 0.96
C LEU A 160 -6.78 5.74 1.23
N ALA A 161 -6.21 6.53 0.32
CA ALA A 161 -6.21 7.98 0.45
C ALA A 161 -7.63 8.55 0.43
N GLU A 162 -8.52 8.03 -0.43
CA GLU A 162 -9.93 8.42 -0.49
C GLU A 162 -10.70 8.01 0.77
N ALA A 163 -10.45 6.80 1.29
CA ALA A 163 -11.05 6.33 2.54
C ALA A 163 -10.65 7.21 3.73
N LEU A 164 -9.39 7.62 3.81
CA LEU A 164 -8.90 8.55 4.82
C LEU A 164 -9.55 9.94 4.67
N GLY A 165 -9.72 10.44 3.44
CA GLY A 165 -10.40 11.69 3.18
C GLY A 165 -11.87 11.66 3.62
N TRP A 166 -12.57 10.59 3.31
CA TRP A 166 -13.95 10.41 3.73
C TRP A 166 -14.07 10.28 5.26
N GLY A 167 -13.19 9.51 5.89
CA GLY A 167 -13.15 9.41 7.36
C GLY A 167 -12.93 10.76 8.02
N ALA A 168 -12.01 11.57 7.52
CA ALA A 168 -11.77 12.93 8.01
C ALA A 168 -13.01 13.82 7.89
N TRP A 169 -13.76 13.71 6.78
CA TRP A 169 -15.02 14.43 6.58
C TRP A 169 -16.07 14.03 7.62
N ILE A 170 -16.26 12.73 7.89
CA ILE A 170 -17.20 12.24 8.90
C ILE A 170 -16.85 12.80 10.28
N VAL A 171 -15.58 12.74 10.67
CA VAL A 171 -15.12 13.29 11.97
C VAL A 171 -15.40 14.78 12.06
N PHE A 172 -15.13 15.53 11.01
CA PHE A 172 -15.42 16.97 10.96
C PHE A 172 -16.91 17.28 11.15
N VAL A 173 -17.79 16.57 10.44
CA VAL A 173 -19.25 16.77 10.55
C VAL A 173 -19.75 16.45 11.96
N LEU A 174 -19.28 15.35 12.55
CA LEU A 174 -19.66 14.96 13.90
C LEU A 174 -19.20 15.98 14.96
N ALA A 175 -17.98 16.49 14.82
CA ALA A 175 -17.47 17.53 15.72
C ALA A 175 -18.25 18.84 15.59
N ALA A 176 -18.61 19.24 14.38
CA ALA A 176 -19.40 20.44 14.12
C ALA A 176 -20.85 20.32 14.62
N SER A 177 -21.46 19.13 14.57
CA SER A 177 -22.84 18.88 15.01
C SER A 177 -22.97 18.63 16.53
N GLY A 178 -21.90 18.21 17.20
CA GLY A 178 -21.90 17.93 18.65
C GLY A 178 -21.73 19.15 19.55
N GLY A 179 -21.50 20.33 18.97
CA GLY A 179 -21.32 21.60 19.71
C GLY A 179 -22.59 22.42 19.96
N GLN A 180 -23.79 21.83 19.74
CA GLN A 180 -25.08 22.46 20.03
C GLN A 180 -25.76 21.82 21.23
#